data_1e92c7e515fc2acaf7942f689cb98cd5
#
_entry.id   1e92c7e515fc2acaf7942f689cb98cd5
#
_cell.length_a   1.000
_cell.length_b   1.000
_cell.length_c   1.000
_cell.angle_alpha   90.00
_cell.angle_beta   90.00
_cell.angle_gamma   90.00
#
_symmetry.space_group_name_H-M   'P 1'
#
loop_
_entity.id
_entity.type
_entity.pdbx_description
1 polymer ?
#
loop_
_entity_poly.entity_id
_entity_poly.type
_entity_poly.pdbx_seq_one_letter_code
_entity_poly.pdbx_strand_id
1 'polypeptide(L)'
;ILRHTTNRFTEDPLRVLRAMQFSARLGFRVHEDTVALSRTLTQKDISRERLFDEWKKLILKGNDFQLGLGFLKDCEWLRFYPELQELDHCDQDPEWHPEGNVWTHTLHCLNAFAKIRTGDEWENLVIGFAVLCHDMGKPKTTIVENKRIRSPGHARKGVEIARSFLHRLTNHKNLIAEVLP
;
A
#
# COMPACT_ATOMS: atom_id res chain seq x y z
N ILE A 1 17.62 11.59 -2.65
CA ILE A 1 16.42 12.25 -3.19
C ILE A 1 16.17 11.70 -4.59
N LEU A 2 14.91 11.36 -4.88
CA LEU A 2 14.43 10.97 -6.19
C LEU A 2 13.70 12.16 -6.82
N ARG A 3 14.17 12.64 -7.97
CA ARG A 3 13.58 13.77 -8.69
C ARG A 3 13.42 13.44 -10.17
N HIS A 4 12.32 13.87 -10.79
CA HIS A 4 12.16 13.83 -12.23
C HIS A 4 13.18 14.77 -12.91
N THR A 5 13.65 14.40 -14.09
CA THR A 5 14.69 15.17 -14.81
C THR A 5 14.11 16.11 -15.84
N THR A 6 12.91 15.81 -16.35
CA THR A 6 12.24 16.60 -17.39
C THR A 6 10.72 16.52 -17.23
N ASN A 7 9.99 17.46 -17.84
CA ASN A 7 8.51 17.45 -17.90
C ASN A 7 7.95 16.22 -18.62
N ARG A 8 8.77 15.45 -19.33
CA ARG A 8 8.36 14.14 -19.87
C ARG A 8 7.87 13.14 -18.81
N PHE A 9 8.13 13.43 -17.53
CA PHE A 9 7.54 12.64 -16.44
C PHE A 9 6.04 12.46 -16.60
N THR A 10 5.33 13.48 -17.10
CA THR A 10 3.88 13.46 -17.28
C THR A 10 3.39 12.66 -18.48
N GLU A 11 4.27 12.27 -19.39
CA GLU A 11 3.90 11.49 -20.58
C GLU A 11 3.48 10.05 -20.25
N ASP A 12 3.92 9.53 -19.10
CA ASP A 12 3.57 8.19 -18.64
C ASP A 12 3.26 8.21 -17.13
N PRO A 13 1.97 8.18 -16.75
CA PRO A 13 1.55 8.19 -15.34
C PRO A 13 2.11 7.02 -14.51
N LEU A 14 2.50 5.90 -15.14
CA LEU A 14 3.15 4.79 -14.44
C LEU A 14 4.42 5.23 -13.71
N ARG A 15 5.05 6.32 -14.14
CA ARG A 15 6.25 6.85 -13.48
C ARG A 15 6.02 7.24 -12.02
N VAL A 16 4.77 7.52 -11.63
CA VAL A 16 4.41 7.73 -10.23
C VAL A 16 4.58 6.43 -9.44
N LEU A 17 4.05 5.31 -9.93
CA LEU A 17 4.22 4.01 -9.26
C LEU A 17 5.70 3.54 -9.30
N ARG A 18 6.41 3.86 -10.36
CA ARG A 18 7.87 3.64 -10.42
C ARG A 18 8.60 4.45 -9.36
N ALA A 19 8.23 5.71 -9.14
CA ALA A 19 8.81 6.53 -8.07
C ALA A 19 8.50 5.94 -6.69
N MET A 20 7.28 5.46 -6.46
CA MET A 20 6.87 4.74 -5.25
C MET A 20 7.80 3.56 -4.96
N GLN A 21 7.95 2.61 -5.91
CA GLN A 21 8.75 1.42 -5.67
C GLN A 21 10.25 1.73 -5.57
N PHE A 22 10.77 2.72 -6.34
CA PHE A 22 12.16 3.13 -6.21
C PHE A 22 12.42 3.83 -4.87
N SER A 23 11.51 4.66 -4.40
CA SER A 23 11.59 5.30 -3.08
C SER A 23 11.69 4.26 -1.98
N ALA A 24 10.78 3.28 -1.97
CA ALA A 24 10.80 2.19 -1.00
C ALA A 24 12.04 1.30 -1.09
N ARG A 25 12.51 1.02 -2.31
CA ARG A 25 13.61 0.11 -2.57
C ARG A 25 14.97 0.72 -2.25
N LEU A 26 15.18 1.99 -2.60
CA LEU A 26 16.47 2.66 -2.53
C LEU A 26 16.61 3.58 -1.32
N GLY A 27 15.57 3.73 -0.50
CA GLY A 27 15.58 4.61 0.65
C GLY A 27 15.60 6.10 0.29
N PHE A 28 15.04 6.49 -0.87
CA PHE A 28 15.08 7.88 -1.33
C PHE A 28 13.73 8.56 -1.11
N ARG A 29 13.76 9.75 -0.49
CA ARG A 29 12.59 10.63 -0.50
C ARG A 29 12.36 11.20 -1.89
N VAL A 30 11.10 11.30 -2.30
CA VAL A 30 10.74 11.94 -3.57
C VAL A 30 10.73 13.45 -3.36
N HIS A 31 11.32 14.18 -4.32
CA HIS A 31 11.41 15.64 -4.29
C HIS A 31 10.03 16.29 -4.42
N GLU A 32 9.80 17.40 -3.75
CA GLU A 32 8.51 18.11 -3.71
C GLU A 32 7.96 18.47 -5.09
N ASP A 33 8.81 18.91 -6.03
CA ASP A 33 8.40 19.17 -7.42
C ASP A 33 7.84 17.91 -8.09
N THR A 34 8.42 16.72 -7.80
CA THR A 34 7.93 15.45 -8.35
C THR A 34 6.64 15.03 -7.67
N VAL A 35 6.49 15.29 -6.37
CA VAL A 35 5.23 15.09 -5.64
C VAL A 35 4.13 15.95 -6.25
N ALA A 36 4.38 17.27 -6.40
CA ALA A 36 3.44 18.21 -6.99
C ALA A 36 3.02 17.81 -8.41
N LEU A 37 3.99 17.42 -9.24
CA LEU A 37 3.74 16.99 -10.61
C LEU A 37 2.94 15.67 -10.63
N SER A 38 3.25 14.71 -9.75
CA SER A 38 2.53 13.44 -9.64
C SER A 38 1.06 13.62 -9.27
N ARG A 39 0.74 14.63 -8.47
CA ARG A 39 -0.62 14.96 -8.04
C ARG A 39 -1.53 15.31 -9.20
N THR A 40 -0.99 15.89 -10.28
CA THR A 40 -1.75 16.29 -11.47
C THR A 40 -2.10 15.10 -12.38
N LEU A 41 -1.46 13.94 -12.17
CA LEU A 41 -1.62 12.77 -13.04
C LEU A 41 -2.75 11.84 -12.58
N THR A 42 -3.21 11.02 -13.51
CA THR A 42 -4.28 10.03 -13.28
C THR A 42 -3.81 8.63 -13.67
N GLN A 43 -4.39 7.62 -13.01
CA GLN A 43 -4.10 6.20 -13.29
C GLN A 43 -4.87 5.65 -14.49
N LYS A 44 -5.79 6.44 -15.10
CA LYS A 44 -6.81 5.95 -16.04
C LYS A 44 -6.25 5.15 -17.23
N ASP A 45 -5.10 5.55 -17.76
CA ASP A 45 -4.53 4.99 -18.98
C ASP A 45 -3.43 3.95 -18.74
N ILE A 46 -3.28 3.49 -17.48
CA ILE A 46 -2.31 2.46 -17.13
C ILE A 46 -2.98 1.09 -17.17
N SER A 47 -2.44 0.14 -17.96
CA SER A 47 -2.97 -1.22 -17.96
C SER A 47 -2.75 -1.90 -16.61
N ARG A 48 -3.64 -2.84 -16.29
CA ARG A 48 -3.59 -3.57 -15.00
C ARG A 48 -2.28 -4.34 -14.83
N GLU A 49 -1.74 -4.91 -15.88
CA GLU A 49 -0.47 -5.63 -15.87
C GLU A 49 0.67 -4.71 -15.45
N ARG A 50 0.72 -3.50 -16.04
CA ARG A 50 1.75 -2.50 -15.70
C ARG A 50 1.59 -1.99 -14.26
N LEU A 51 0.35 -1.83 -13.79
CA LEU A 51 0.07 -1.50 -12.38
C LEU A 51 0.60 -2.59 -11.46
N PHE A 52 0.22 -3.83 -11.74
CA PHE A 52 0.62 -4.98 -10.93
C PHE A 52 2.13 -5.16 -10.88
N ASP A 53 2.83 -4.97 -12.00
CA ASP A 53 4.29 -5.06 -12.06
C ASP A 53 4.99 -4.08 -11.08
N GLU A 54 4.50 -2.86 -10.95
CA GLU A 54 5.11 -1.90 -10.00
C GLU A 54 4.75 -2.24 -8.55
N TRP A 55 3.52 -2.71 -8.27
CA TRP A 55 3.14 -3.21 -6.96
C TRP A 55 3.92 -4.48 -6.58
N LYS A 56 4.08 -5.42 -7.52
CA LYS A 56 4.93 -6.62 -7.34
C LYS A 56 6.36 -6.23 -6.97
N LYS A 57 6.95 -5.27 -7.69
CA LYS A 57 8.30 -4.76 -7.38
C LYS A 57 8.37 -4.10 -6.01
N LEU A 58 7.34 -3.35 -5.61
CA LEU A 58 7.25 -2.78 -4.28
C LEU A 58 7.29 -3.88 -3.21
N ILE A 59 6.42 -4.87 -3.31
CA ILE A 59 6.32 -5.99 -2.34
C ILE A 59 7.62 -6.79 -2.27
N LEU A 60 8.18 -7.17 -3.41
CA LEU A 60 9.35 -8.05 -3.45
C LEU A 60 10.67 -7.35 -3.15
N LYS A 61 10.78 -6.05 -3.40
CA LYS A 61 12.06 -5.32 -3.37
C LYS A 61 12.05 -4.07 -2.48
N GLY A 62 10.90 -3.65 -1.97
CA GLY A 62 10.78 -2.50 -1.07
C GLY A 62 11.42 -2.81 0.29
N ASN A 63 12.22 -1.91 0.83
CA ASN A 63 12.86 -2.03 2.15
C ASN A 63 12.30 -0.98 3.12
N ASP A 64 11.78 0.13 2.61
CA ASP A 64 11.15 1.19 3.38
C ASP A 64 9.80 1.55 2.74
N PHE A 65 8.75 0.89 3.22
CA PHE A 65 7.40 1.10 2.73
C PHE A 65 6.82 2.47 3.16
N GLN A 66 7.36 3.07 4.24
CA GLN A 66 6.95 4.42 4.65
C GLN A 66 7.33 5.44 3.59
N LEU A 67 8.52 5.31 2.98
CA LEU A 67 8.94 6.20 1.88
C LEU A 67 8.10 5.96 0.61
N GLY A 68 7.87 4.69 0.25
CA GLY A 68 7.16 4.35 -0.98
C GLY A 68 5.67 4.69 -0.92
N LEU A 69 4.95 4.10 0.03
CA LEU A 69 3.51 4.30 0.17
C LEU A 69 3.19 5.68 0.73
N GLY A 70 4.08 6.25 1.58
CA GLY A 70 3.99 7.64 2.02
C GLY A 70 4.03 8.62 0.85
N PHE A 71 4.88 8.39 -0.16
CA PHE A 71 4.87 9.19 -1.38
C PHE A 71 3.52 9.13 -2.12
N LEU A 72 2.87 7.95 -2.21
CA LEU A 72 1.52 7.87 -2.80
C LEU A 72 0.49 8.68 -2.01
N LYS A 73 0.62 8.73 -0.69
CA LYS A 73 -0.21 9.58 0.16
C LYS A 73 0.09 11.06 -0.11
N ASP A 74 1.35 11.47 -0.12
CA ASP A 74 1.77 12.87 -0.30
C ASP A 74 1.35 13.43 -1.67
N CYS A 75 1.35 12.62 -2.72
CA CYS A 75 0.89 13.01 -4.05
C CYS A 75 -0.59 12.69 -4.31
N GLU A 76 -1.35 12.35 -3.26
CA GLU A 76 -2.80 12.08 -3.32
C GLU A 76 -3.19 10.90 -4.23
N TRP A 77 -2.26 10.00 -4.54
CA TRP A 77 -2.55 8.84 -5.37
C TRP A 77 -3.30 7.74 -4.62
N LEU A 78 -3.40 7.79 -3.29
CA LEU A 78 -4.27 6.89 -2.52
C LEU A 78 -5.76 7.01 -2.93
N ARG A 79 -6.17 8.10 -3.57
CA ARG A 79 -7.51 8.24 -4.17
C ARG A 79 -7.87 7.15 -5.19
N PHE A 80 -6.87 6.51 -5.79
CA PHE A 80 -7.05 5.38 -6.70
C PHE A 80 -7.09 4.02 -5.98
N TYR A 81 -6.80 4.02 -4.67
CA TYR A 81 -6.75 2.87 -3.77
C TYR A 81 -7.54 3.18 -2.49
N PRO A 82 -8.87 3.35 -2.59
CA PRO A 82 -9.70 3.80 -1.46
C PRO A 82 -9.59 2.87 -0.25
N GLU A 83 -9.33 1.57 -0.48
CA GLU A 83 -9.14 0.58 0.57
C GLU A 83 -7.91 0.90 1.43
N LEU A 84 -6.84 1.43 0.84
CA LEU A 84 -5.66 1.90 1.57
C LEU A 84 -5.86 3.28 2.18
N GLN A 85 -6.57 4.16 1.49
CA GLN A 85 -6.85 5.51 1.97
C GLN A 85 -7.65 5.48 3.29
N GLU A 86 -8.62 4.58 3.42
CA GLU A 86 -9.43 4.43 4.62
C GLU A 86 -8.61 4.01 5.86
N LEU A 87 -7.48 3.33 5.69
CA LEU A 87 -6.60 2.94 6.80
C LEU A 87 -6.01 4.14 7.53
N ASP A 88 -5.76 5.24 6.83
CA ASP A 88 -5.18 6.47 7.39
C ASP A 88 -6.15 7.20 8.33
N HIS A 89 -7.45 6.98 8.16
CA HIS A 89 -8.51 7.58 8.96
C HIS A 89 -9.04 6.63 10.05
N CYS A 90 -8.40 5.48 10.26
CA CYS A 90 -8.82 4.48 11.21
C CYS A 90 -7.87 4.44 12.41
N ASP A 91 -8.25 5.08 13.50
CA ASP A 91 -7.49 5.05 14.76
C ASP A 91 -7.54 3.67 15.41
N GLN A 92 -6.52 3.38 16.20
CA GLN A 92 -6.40 2.15 16.98
C GLN A 92 -6.27 2.46 18.47
N ASP A 93 -6.46 1.45 19.31
CA ASP A 93 -6.30 1.58 20.74
C ASP A 93 -4.84 1.91 21.08
N PRO A 94 -4.55 3.08 21.70
CA PRO A 94 -3.17 3.53 21.92
C PRO A 94 -2.39 2.67 22.92
N GLU A 95 -3.07 1.87 23.75
CA GLU A 95 -2.41 0.92 24.65
C GLU A 95 -1.74 -0.23 23.87
N TRP A 96 -2.40 -0.70 22.80
CA TRP A 96 -1.92 -1.83 21.98
C TRP A 96 -1.23 -1.41 20.68
N HIS A 97 -1.54 -0.20 20.21
CA HIS A 97 -1.03 0.37 18.98
C HIS A 97 -0.50 1.79 19.20
N PRO A 98 0.62 1.95 19.93
CA PRO A 98 1.19 3.26 20.21
C PRO A 98 1.65 4.00 18.94
N GLU A 99 1.82 3.28 17.83
CA GLU A 99 2.12 3.84 16.51
C GLU A 99 0.97 4.65 15.91
N GLY A 100 -0.27 4.53 16.45
CA GLY A 100 -1.42 5.35 16.09
C GLY A 100 -2.45 4.63 15.20
N ASN A 101 -2.60 5.06 13.95
CA ASN A 101 -3.64 4.56 13.05
C ASN A 101 -3.24 3.26 12.30
N VAL A 102 -4.25 2.64 11.65
CA VAL A 102 -4.06 1.38 10.91
C VAL A 102 -3.09 1.54 9.74
N TRP A 103 -3.03 2.71 9.10
CA TRP A 103 -2.05 2.98 8.04
C TRP A 103 -0.61 2.85 8.53
N THR A 104 -0.29 3.54 9.61
CA THR A 104 1.06 3.49 10.21
C THR A 104 1.42 2.08 10.65
N HIS A 105 0.47 1.38 11.29
CA HIS A 105 0.62 -0.03 11.65
C HIS A 105 0.95 -0.91 10.43
N THR A 106 0.18 -0.79 9.36
CA THR A 106 0.40 -1.55 8.12
C THR A 106 1.79 -1.31 7.54
N LEU A 107 2.26 -0.05 7.53
CA LEU A 107 3.62 0.28 7.06
C LEU A 107 4.71 -0.35 7.94
N HIS A 108 4.52 -0.39 9.27
CA HIS A 108 5.43 -1.07 10.19
C HIS A 108 5.46 -2.58 9.92
N CYS A 109 4.30 -3.21 9.73
CA CYS A 109 4.21 -4.63 9.39
C CYS A 109 4.91 -4.95 8.06
N LEU A 110 4.76 -4.12 7.04
CA LEU A 110 5.44 -4.27 5.74
C LEU A 110 6.97 -4.11 5.89
N ASN A 111 7.43 -3.15 6.70
CA ASN A 111 8.85 -2.99 6.98
C ASN A 111 9.43 -4.16 7.76
N ALA A 112 8.65 -4.77 8.66
CA ALA A 112 9.05 -6.01 9.35
C ALA A 112 9.11 -7.19 8.36
N PHE A 113 8.09 -7.36 7.51
CA PHE A 113 8.08 -8.35 6.43
C PHE A 113 9.30 -8.23 5.52
N ALA A 114 9.70 -7.01 5.15
CA ALA A 114 10.87 -6.79 4.29
C ALA A 114 12.16 -7.44 4.84
N LYS A 115 12.28 -7.54 6.16
CA LYS A 115 13.47 -8.09 6.83
C LYS A 115 13.49 -9.63 6.90
N ILE A 116 12.34 -10.27 6.72
CA ILE A 116 12.16 -11.72 6.86
C ILE A 116 11.82 -12.42 5.54
N ARG A 117 11.91 -11.73 4.41
CA ARG A 117 11.68 -12.34 3.09
C ARG A 117 12.56 -13.56 2.90
N THR A 118 11.99 -14.59 2.30
CA THR A 118 12.66 -15.84 1.95
C THR A 118 13.32 -15.77 0.57
N GLY A 119 13.94 -16.88 0.13
CA GLY A 119 14.41 -17.02 -1.24
C GLY A 119 13.30 -17.32 -2.27
N ASP A 120 12.07 -17.59 -1.82
CA ASP A 120 10.93 -17.88 -2.68
C ASP A 120 10.17 -16.59 -3.02
N GLU A 121 10.20 -16.23 -4.30
CA GLU A 121 9.55 -15.01 -4.80
C GLU A 121 8.02 -15.09 -4.72
N TRP A 122 7.43 -16.30 -4.92
CA TRP A 122 5.99 -16.49 -4.85
C TRP A 122 5.49 -16.38 -3.41
N GLU A 123 6.15 -17.08 -2.48
CA GLU A 123 5.83 -17.00 -1.05
C GLU A 123 5.91 -15.55 -0.56
N ASN A 124 6.99 -14.83 -0.89
CA ASN A 124 7.13 -13.43 -0.52
C ASN A 124 6.04 -12.53 -1.12
N LEU A 125 5.58 -12.83 -2.34
CA LEU A 125 4.51 -12.07 -2.97
C LEU A 125 3.17 -12.29 -2.25
N VAL A 126 2.84 -13.53 -1.92
CA VAL A 126 1.62 -13.91 -1.18
C VAL A 126 1.63 -13.27 0.20
N ILE A 127 2.70 -13.50 0.98
CA ILE A 127 2.82 -12.97 2.35
C ILE A 127 2.80 -11.43 2.34
N GLY A 128 3.55 -10.79 1.43
CA GLY A 128 3.62 -9.34 1.37
C GLY A 128 2.27 -8.70 1.04
N PHE A 129 1.48 -9.27 0.11
CA PHE A 129 0.12 -8.81 -0.12
C PHE A 129 -0.83 -9.15 1.03
N ALA A 130 -0.66 -10.30 1.70
CA ALA A 130 -1.44 -10.62 2.89
C ALA A 130 -1.18 -9.59 4.01
N VAL A 131 0.08 -9.24 4.25
CA VAL A 131 0.45 -8.18 5.21
C VAL A 131 -0.11 -6.82 4.80
N LEU A 132 -0.12 -6.46 3.52
CA LEU A 132 -0.71 -5.20 3.06
C LEU A 132 -2.23 -5.17 3.30
N CYS A 133 -2.90 -6.31 3.18
CA CYS A 133 -4.37 -6.41 3.21
C CYS A 133 -4.95 -6.75 4.59
N HIS A 134 -4.14 -7.22 5.56
CA HIS A 134 -4.64 -7.88 6.79
C HIS A 134 -5.64 -7.06 7.60
N ASP A 135 -5.48 -5.77 7.61
CA ASP A 135 -6.29 -4.83 8.40
C ASP A 135 -7.28 -3.98 7.60
N MET A 136 -7.47 -4.25 6.30
CA MET A 136 -8.40 -3.48 5.45
C MET A 136 -9.86 -3.52 5.94
N GLY A 137 -10.20 -4.47 6.80
CA GLY A 137 -11.53 -4.53 7.41
C GLY A 137 -11.74 -3.61 8.61
N LYS A 138 -10.66 -3.13 9.26
CA LYS A 138 -10.77 -2.30 10.46
C LYS A 138 -11.59 -1.02 10.25
N PRO A 139 -11.42 -0.24 9.18
CA PRO A 139 -12.21 0.98 8.98
C PRO A 139 -13.74 0.76 9.00
N LYS A 140 -14.20 -0.44 8.63
CA LYS A 140 -15.64 -0.78 8.58
C LYS A 140 -16.17 -1.43 9.85
N THR A 141 -15.31 -1.76 10.81
CA THR A 141 -15.70 -2.51 12.02
C THR A 141 -15.23 -1.85 13.30
N THR A 142 -14.46 -0.78 13.21
CA THR A 142 -13.95 -0.07 14.39
C THR A 142 -15.08 0.63 15.13
N ILE A 143 -15.14 0.36 16.43
CA ILE A 143 -16.06 0.95 17.39
C ILE A 143 -15.30 1.45 18.61
N VAL A 144 -15.87 2.43 19.30
CA VAL A 144 -15.37 2.88 20.62
C VAL A 144 -16.33 2.35 21.69
N GLU A 145 -15.82 1.46 22.54
CA GLU A 145 -16.57 0.86 23.63
C GLU A 145 -15.78 0.96 24.94
N ASN A 146 -16.39 1.47 26.00
CA ASN A 146 -15.75 1.65 27.31
C ASN A 146 -14.39 2.39 27.24
N LYS A 147 -14.32 3.43 26.43
CA LYS A 147 -13.11 4.24 26.14
C LYS A 147 -11.98 3.44 25.45
N ARG A 148 -12.26 2.29 24.91
CA ARG A 148 -11.32 1.48 24.11
C ARG A 148 -11.75 1.43 22.66
N ILE A 149 -10.77 1.43 21.75
CA ILE A 149 -10.98 1.28 20.32
C ILE A 149 -10.84 -0.21 19.99
N ARG A 150 -11.86 -0.79 19.35
CA ARG A 150 -11.89 -2.20 18.96
C ARG A 150 -12.42 -2.36 17.55
N SER A 151 -11.97 -3.41 16.86
CA SER A 151 -12.41 -3.71 15.49
C SER A 151 -12.90 -5.17 15.40
N PRO A 152 -14.04 -5.50 16.03
CA PRO A 152 -14.53 -6.89 16.06
C PRO A 152 -14.88 -7.37 14.65
N GLY A 153 -14.42 -8.59 14.30
CA GLY A 153 -14.72 -9.20 13.00
C GLY A 153 -14.04 -8.55 11.79
N HIS A 154 -13.04 -7.69 12.00
CA HIS A 154 -12.33 -7.02 10.91
C HIS A 154 -11.71 -8.00 9.91
N ALA A 155 -11.18 -9.13 10.36
CA ALA A 155 -10.58 -10.14 9.47
C ALA A 155 -11.61 -10.64 8.45
N ARG A 156 -12.80 -11.07 8.92
CA ARG A 156 -13.88 -11.53 8.03
C ARG A 156 -14.37 -10.42 7.10
N LYS A 157 -14.57 -9.21 7.63
CA LYS A 157 -15.00 -8.05 6.82
C LYS A 157 -13.94 -7.62 5.81
N GLY A 158 -12.67 -7.79 6.15
CA GLY A 158 -11.52 -7.44 5.32
C GLY A 158 -11.40 -8.29 4.05
N VAL A 159 -11.86 -9.54 4.05
CA VAL A 159 -11.73 -10.45 2.90
C VAL A 159 -12.28 -9.83 1.61
N GLU A 160 -13.53 -9.32 1.64
CA GLU A 160 -14.14 -8.73 0.43
C GLU A 160 -13.49 -7.41 0.03
N ILE A 161 -13.04 -6.63 1.01
CA ILE A 161 -12.35 -5.35 0.77
C ILE A 161 -10.98 -5.63 0.13
N ALA A 162 -10.21 -6.54 0.69
CA ALA A 162 -8.92 -6.97 0.15
C ALA A 162 -9.08 -7.62 -1.24
N ARG A 163 -10.14 -8.40 -1.46
CA ARG A 163 -10.47 -8.96 -2.77
C ARG A 163 -10.67 -7.86 -3.81
N SER A 164 -11.44 -6.82 -3.48
CA SER A 164 -11.67 -5.67 -4.36
C SER A 164 -10.37 -4.94 -4.70
N PHE A 165 -9.52 -4.71 -3.70
CA PHE A 165 -8.20 -4.12 -3.88
C PHE A 165 -7.32 -4.96 -4.81
N LEU A 166 -7.19 -6.27 -4.56
CA LEU A 166 -6.37 -7.17 -5.38
C LEU A 166 -6.88 -7.25 -6.82
N HIS A 167 -8.20 -7.32 -7.05
CA HIS A 167 -8.80 -7.31 -8.39
C HIS A 167 -8.55 -6.00 -9.14
N ARG A 168 -8.34 -4.89 -8.44
CA ARG A 168 -7.91 -3.62 -9.05
C ARG A 168 -6.51 -3.73 -9.63
N LEU A 169 -5.64 -4.51 -8.99
CA LEU A 169 -4.24 -4.68 -9.37
C LEU A 169 -4.03 -5.81 -10.38
N THR A 170 -4.72 -6.94 -10.21
CA THR A 170 -4.42 -8.15 -10.99
C THR A 170 -5.63 -9.05 -11.19
N ASN A 171 -5.58 -9.88 -12.24
CA ASN A 171 -6.50 -11.00 -12.47
C ASN A 171 -5.88 -12.36 -12.08
N HIS A 172 -4.75 -12.36 -11.37
CA HIS A 172 -4.02 -13.59 -11.02
C HIS A 172 -4.79 -14.37 -9.93
N LYS A 173 -5.65 -15.31 -10.36
CA LYS A 173 -6.58 -16.03 -9.49
C LYS A 173 -5.88 -16.75 -8.32
N ASN A 174 -4.75 -17.43 -8.59
CA ASN A 174 -4.04 -18.17 -7.56
C ASN A 174 -3.47 -17.20 -6.49
N LEU A 175 -2.89 -16.09 -6.90
CA LEU A 175 -2.40 -15.09 -5.94
C LEU A 175 -3.53 -14.58 -5.05
N ILE A 176 -4.67 -14.22 -5.64
CA ILE A 176 -5.82 -13.72 -4.89
C ILE A 176 -6.34 -14.79 -3.91
N ALA A 177 -6.39 -16.06 -4.33
CA ALA A 177 -6.86 -17.17 -3.50
C ALA A 177 -5.91 -17.47 -2.33
N GLU A 178 -4.60 -17.34 -2.54
CA GLU A 178 -3.60 -17.62 -1.50
C GLU A 178 -3.40 -16.44 -0.52
N VAL A 179 -3.64 -15.21 -0.98
CA VAL A 179 -3.59 -14.00 -0.12
C VAL A 179 -4.81 -13.91 0.80
N LEU A 180 -5.97 -14.41 0.35
CA LEU A 180 -7.24 -14.31 1.09
C LEU A 180 -7.58 -15.65 1.75
N PRO A 181 -7.91 -15.67 3.05
CA PRO A 181 -8.31 -16.89 3.75
C PRO A 181 -9.65 -17.44 3.25
#